data_028d8db50eab02d6d381c33154553532
#
_entry.id   028d8db50eab02d6d381c33154553532
#
_cell.length_a   1.000
_cell.length_b   1.000
_cell.length_c   1.000
_cell.angle_alpha   90.00
_cell.angle_beta   90.00
_cell.angle_gamma   90.00
#
_symmetry.space_group_name_H-M   'P 1'
#
loop_
_entity.id
_entity.type
_entity.pdbx_description
1 polymer ?
#
loop_
_entity_poly.entity_id
_entity_poly.type
_entity_poly.pdbx_seq_one_letter_code
_entity_poly.pdbx_strand_id
1 'polypeptide(L)'
;MIGGTHSTVNEASNEGMIKLAVQEEINKKVGEVKDIENRKKNVIIYRVPEKNSKSVLERREHDADFVKDLLDGVFNIDIQEGDIEKMYRLGQWTDGNARPMLVGFKQYEHKEQIMSSLWKFRENSIPKFQGVSISHDRHPAERLEIKNMVEDAKKKHLEEEGDDTENYWFRVVGHGSKRKVIKFKKRN
;
A
#
# COMPACT_ATOMS: atom_id res chain seq x y z
N MET A 1 -6.59 -7.96 -67.66
CA MET A 1 -5.65 -8.04 -66.54
C MET A 1 -5.93 -6.91 -65.56
N ILE A 2 -6.70 -7.16 -64.53
CA ILE A 2 -6.92 -6.22 -63.45
C ILE A 2 -6.89 -7.10 -62.16
N GLY A 3 -5.81 -7.06 -61.46
CA GLY A 3 -5.68 -7.78 -60.20
C GLY A 3 -4.46 -7.29 -59.45
N GLY A 4 -4.64 -6.69 -58.29
CA GLY A 4 -3.56 -6.59 -57.35
C GLY A 4 -3.28 -5.23 -56.71
N THR A 5 -4.28 -4.54 -56.12
CA THR A 5 -3.99 -3.33 -55.30
C THR A 5 -4.76 -3.27 -53.99
N HIS A 6 -5.61 -4.23 -53.68
CA HIS A 6 -6.40 -4.20 -52.43
C HIS A 6 -5.74 -4.85 -51.18
N SER A 7 -4.68 -5.67 -51.38
CA SER A 7 -4.05 -6.38 -50.27
C SER A 7 -3.09 -5.52 -49.43
N THR A 8 -2.33 -4.65 -50.07
CA THR A 8 -1.27 -3.85 -49.44
C THR A 8 -1.77 -2.72 -48.52
N VAL A 9 -2.95 -2.17 -48.80
CA VAL A 9 -3.53 -1.07 -48.01
C VAL A 9 -4.05 -1.57 -46.66
N ASN A 10 -4.61 -2.77 -46.62
CA ASN A 10 -5.10 -3.38 -45.36
C ASN A 10 -3.96 -3.82 -44.43
N GLU A 11 -2.85 -4.28 -44.99
CA GLU A 11 -1.68 -4.70 -44.18
C GLU A 11 -1.00 -3.51 -43.50
N ALA A 12 -0.79 -2.40 -44.21
CA ALA A 12 -0.22 -1.17 -43.65
C ALA A 12 -1.12 -0.53 -42.57
N SER A 13 -2.44 -0.60 -42.73
CA SER A 13 -3.40 -0.14 -41.72
C SER A 13 -3.37 -1.01 -40.46
N ASN A 14 -3.23 -2.32 -40.65
CA ASN A 14 -3.16 -3.27 -39.51
C ASN A 14 -1.85 -3.15 -38.75
N GLU A 15 -0.71 -2.97 -39.42
CA GLU A 15 0.58 -2.69 -38.75
C GLU A 15 0.56 -1.40 -37.94
N GLY A 16 -0.09 -0.34 -38.46
CA GLY A 16 -0.26 0.92 -37.74
C GLY A 16 -1.06 0.76 -36.45
N MET A 17 -2.17 0.01 -36.48
CA MET A 17 -2.99 -0.28 -35.31
C MET A 17 -2.25 -1.13 -34.29
N ILE A 18 -1.49 -2.13 -34.74
CA ILE A 18 -0.67 -2.96 -33.82
C ILE A 18 0.40 -2.12 -33.14
N LYS A 19 1.10 -1.24 -33.86
CA LYS A 19 2.11 -0.34 -33.28
C LYS A 19 1.50 0.60 -32.24
N LEU A 20 0.33 1.15 -32.48
CA LEU A 20 -0.39 2.00 -31.52
C LEU A 20 -0.77 1.21 -30.25
N ALA A 21 -1.35 0.03 -30.40
CA ALA A 21 -1.72 -0.82 -29.27
C ALA A 21 -0.52 -1.23 -28.42
N VAL A 22 0.61 -1.57 -29.06
CA VAL A 22 1.86 -1.89 -28.38
C VAL A 22 2.40 -0.68 -27.62
N GLN A 23 2.35 0.52 -28.23
CA GLN A 23 2.82 1.75 -27.59
C GLN A 23 1.95 2.12 -26.38
N GLU A 24 0.64 1.96 -26.46
CA GLU A 24 -0.29 2.17 -25.34
C GLU A 24 0.02 1.21 -24.18
N GLU A 25 0.25 -0.07 -24.47
CA GLU A 25 0.59 -1.05 -23.43
C GLU A 25 1.95 -0.76 -22.77
N ILE A 26 2.94 -0.33 -23.56
CA ILE A 26 4.24 0.12 -23.03
C ILE A 26 4.05 1.32 -22.10
N ASN A 27 3.31 2.35 -22.54
CA ASN A 27 3.05 3.53 -21.74
C ASN A 27 2.33 3.21 -20.43
N LYS A 28 1.35 2.30 -20.48
CA LYS A 28 0.64 1.79 -19.29
C LYS A 28 1.60 1.11 -18.33
N LYS A 29 2.46 0.21 -18.81
CA LYS A 29 3.45 -0.48 -17.98
C LYS A 29 4.47 0.46 -17.37
N VAL A 30 4.94 1.45 -18.11
CA VAL A 30 5.83 2.50 -17.60
C VAL A 30 5.13 3.30 -16.48
N GLY A 31 3.85 3.62 -16.66
CA GLY A 31 3.04 4.29 -15.64
C GLY A 31 2.89 3.45 -14.36
N GLU A 32 2.61 2.15 -14.50
CA GLU A 32 2.52 1.21 -13.37
C GLU A 32 3.85 1.12 -12.58
N VAL A 33 4.98 1.02 -13.29
CA VAL A 33 6.30 0.97 -12.66
C VAL A 33 6.58 2.25 -11.88
N LYS A 34 6.28 3.43 -12.46
CA LYS A 34 6.43 4.72 -11.77
C LYS A 34 5.54 4.82 -10.53
N ASP A 35 4.29 4.34 -10.60
CA ASP A 35 3.38 4.35 -9.45
C ASP A 35 3.92 3.45 -8.33
N ILE A 36 4.41 2.25 -8.66
CA ILE A 36 5.04 1.34 -7.69
C ILE A 36 6.25 2.00 -7.03
N GLU A 37 7.14 2.64 -7.79
CA GLU A 37 8.31 3.33 -7.25
C GLU A 37 7.92 4.48 -6.31
N ASN A 38 6.94 5.30 -6.71
CA ASN A 38 6.42 6.39 -5.88
C ASN A 38 5.83 5.90 -4.56
N ARG A 39 5.18 4.71 -4.56
CA ARG A 39 4.59 4.11 -3.35
C ARG A 39 5.63 3.52 -2.40
N LYS A 40 6.83 3.19 -2.90
CA LYS A 40 7.91 2.65 -2.06
C LYS A 40 8.30 3.58 -0.93
N LYS A 41 8.15 4.88 -1.08
CA LYS A 41 8.49 5.89 -0.08
C LYS A 41 7.32 6.29 0.81
N ASN A 42 6.14 5.74 0.58
CA ASN A 42 4.93 6.13 1.31
C ASN A 42 4.61 5.14 2.43
N VAL A 43 4.00 5.68 3.48
CA VAL A 43 3.26 4.93 4.50
C VAL A 43 1.81 5.39 4.55
N ILE A 44 0.92 4.51 5.02
CA ILE A 44 -0.47 4.86 5.34
C ILE A 44 -0.64 4.72 6.84
N ILE A 45 -1.08 5.81 7.48
CA ILE A 45 -1.35 5.85 8.91
C ILE A 45 -2.87 5.83 9.12
N TYR A 46 -3.34 4.91 9.94
CA TYR A 46 -4.76 4.71 10.22
C TYR A 46 -5.12 5.23 11.60
N ARG A 47 -6.37 5.62 11.77
CA ARG A 47 -6.96 6.08 13.03
C ARG A 47 -6.29 7.34 13.61
N VAL A 48 -5.79 8.19 12.73
CA VAL A 48 -5.33 9.54 13.12
C VAL A 48 -6.56 10.41 13.32
N PRO A 49 -6.81 10.98 14.50
CA PRO A 49 -7.96 11.86 14.75
C PRO A 49 -8.01 12.99 13.73
N GLU A 50 -9.20 13.35 13.25
CA GLU A 50 -9.38 14.49 12.36
C GLU A 50 -9.81 15.71 13.13
N LYS A 51 -9.16 16.86 12.84
CA LYS A 51 -9.59 18.13 13.39
C LYS A 51 -10.86 18.59 12.67
N ASN A 52 -11.93 18.80 13.42
CA ASN A 52 -13.16 19.38 12.89
C ASN A 52 -13.00 20.91 12.78
N SER A 53 -12.47 21.38 11.66
CA SER A 53 -12.32 22.81 11.36
C SER A 53 -12.72 23.09 9.91
N LYS A 54 -13.33 24.28 9.68
CA LYS A 54 -13.60 24.80 8.34
C LYS A 54 -12.31 25.21 7.61
N SER A 55 -11.26 25.58 8.34
CA SER A 55 -9.97 25.97 7.79
C SER A 55 -9.19 24.74 7.31
N VAL A 56 -8.82 24.74 6.03
CA VAL A 56 -7.95 23.72 5.45
C VAL A 56 -6.56 23.78 6.08
N LEU A 57 -6.07 24.98 6.38
CA LEU A 57 -4.76 25.19 6.97
C LEU A 57 -4.69 24.56 8.36
N GLU A 58 -5.64 24.86 9.22
CA GLU A 58 -5.70 24.28 10.58
C GLU A 58 -5.79 22.75 10.58
N ARG A 59 -6.48 22.15 9.61
CA ARG A 59 -6.53 20.70 9.48
C ARG A 59 -5.18 20.10 9.07
N ARG A 60 -4.48 20.77 8.15
CA ARG A 60 -3.14 20.34 7.69
C ARG A 60 -2.09 20.48 8.79
N GLU A 61 -2.11 21.58 9.53
CA GLU A 61 -1.23 21.80 10.68
C GLU A 61 -1.43 20.72 11.74
N HIS A 62 -2.68 20.46 12.12
CA HIS A 62 -3.00 19.38 13.06
C HIS A 62 -2.49 18.01 12.59
N ASP A 63 -2.64 17.70 11.31
CA ASP A 63 -2.16 16.43 10.74
C ASP A 63 -0.62 16.36 10.74
N ALA A 64 0.05 17.47 10.44
CA ALA A 64 1.51 17.57 10.46
C ALA A 64 2.07 17.41 11.89
N ASP A 65 1.49 18.11 12.85
CA ASP A 65 1.87 18.01 14.26
C ASP A 65 1.67 16.58 14.79
N PHE A 66 0.55 15.93 14.42
CA PHE A 66 0.30 14.56 14.82
C PHE A 66 1.36 13.61 14.27
N VAL A 67 1.72 13.73 12.98
CA VAL A 67 2.73 12.86 12.36
C VAL A 67 4.11 13.12 12.99
N LYS A 68 4.48 14.37 13.20
CA LYS A 68 5.74 14.74 13.86
C LYS A 68 5.83 14.14 15.26
N ASP A 69 4.81 14.36 16.09
CA ASP A 69 4.76 13.81 17.45
C ASP A 69 4.80 12.28 17.48
N LEU A 70 4.16 11.63 16.48
CA LEU A 70 4.19 10.16 16.35
C LEU A 70 5.58 9.65 16.02
N LEU A 71 6.25 10.29 15.07
CA LEU A 71 7.57 9.87 14.60
C LEU A 71 8.64 10.09 15.66
N ASP A 72 8.60 11.21 16.35
CA ASP A 72 9.51 11.52 17.45
C ASP A 72 9.15 10.68 18.69
N GLY A 73 7.90 10.78 19.18
CA GLY A 73 7.51 10.22 20.48
C GLY A 73 7.44 8.69 20.53
N VAL A 74 7.10 8.02 19.41
CA VAL A 74 7.00 6.54 19.37
C VAL A 74 8.23 5.91 18.74
N PHE A 75 8.71 6.48 17.65
CA PHE A 75 9.77 5.85 16.86
C PHE A 75 11.17 6.39 17.19
N ASN A 76 11.28 7.55 17.84
CA ASN A 76 12.53 8.30 18.03
C ASN A 76 13.20 8.60 16.68
N ILE A 77 12.40 9.01 15.70
CA ILE A 77 12.85 9.41 14.37
C ILE A 77 12.64 10.90 14.24
N ASP A 78 13.74 11.67 14.23
CA ASP A 78 13.71 13.10 13.97
C ASP A 78 13.53 13.32 12.46
N ILE A 79 12.33 13.78 12.08
CA ILE A 79 12.00 14.11 10.70
C ILE A 79 11.81 15.61 10.59
N GLN A 80 12.58 16.23 9.71
CA GLN A 80 12.44 17.63 9.40
C GLN A 80 11.25 17.85 8.45
N GLU A 81 10.64 19.00 8.49
CA GLU A 81 9.51 19.36 7.61
C GLU A 81 9.85 19.11 6.12
N GLY A 82 11.11 19.34 5.74
CA GLY A 82 11.60 19.12 4.40
C GLY A 82 11.73 17.67 3.96
N ASP A 83 11.63 16.68 4.86
CA ASP A 83 11.76 15.26 4.55
C ASP A 83 10.44 14.63 4.10
N ILE A 84 9.32 15.27 4.43
CA ILE A 84 8.00 14.88 3.95
C ILE A 84 7.75 15.54 2.59
N GLU A 85 7.56 14.72 1.57
CA GLU A 85 7.25 15.17 0.21
C GLU A 85 5.76 15.47 0.04
N LYS A 86 4.91 14.63 0.65
CA LYS A 86 3.45 14.76 0.55
C LYS A 86 2.76 14.17 1.78
N MET A 87 1.67 14.80 2.17
CA MET A 87 0.83 14.34 3.26
C MET A 87 -0.62 14.74 3.00
N TYR A 88 -1.54 13.77 3.00
CA TYR A 88 -2.96 14.03 2.80
C TYR A 88 -3.83 12.86 3.26
N ARG A 89 -5.10 13.16 3.56
CA ARG A 89 -6.11 12.17 3.92
C ARG A 89 -6.64 11.45 2.68
N LEU A 90 -6.82 10.13 2.80
CA LEU A 90 -7.35 9.27 1.74
C LEU A 90 -8.87 9.11 1.87
N GLY A 91 -9.57 9.17 0.73
CA GLY A 91 -11.01 8.97 0.67
C GLY A 91 -11.85 10.21 1.02
N GLN A 92 -13.16 10.03 0.95
CA GLN A 92 -14.12 11.09 1.29
C GLN A 92 -14.28 11.20 2.81
N TRP A 93 -14.53 12.41 3.29
CA TRP A 93 -14.85 12.64 4.69
C TRP A 93 -16.22 12.03 5.02
N THR A 94 -16.29 11.30 6.13
CA THR A 94 -17.53 10.76 6.68
C THR A 94 -17.53 10.99 8.18
N ASP A 95 -18.67 11.35 8.72
CA ASP A 95 -18.79 11.60 10.15
C ASP A 95 -18.50 10.31 10.96
N GLY A 96 -17.78 10.48 12.05
CA GLY A 96 -17.42 9.38 12.97
C GLY A 96 -16.29 8.47 12.54
N ASN A 97 -15.74 8.59 11.31
CA ASN A 97 -14.65 7.77 10.84
C ASN A 97 -13.44 8.60 10.42
N ALA A 98 -12.34 8.45 11.14
CA ALA A 98 -11.07 9.07 10.76
C ALA A 98 -10.53 8.45 9.47
N ARG A 99 -10.34 9.27 8.43
CA ARG A 99 -9.78 8.81 7.16
C ARG A 99 -8.30 8.44 7.32
N PRO A 100 -7.83 7.38 6.64
CA PRO A 100 -6.41 7.09 6.59
C PRO A 100 -5.62 8.28 6.03
N MET A 101 -4.38 8.44 6.52
CA MET A 101 -3.47 9.48 6.07
C MET A 101 -2.32 8.85 5.30
N LEU A 102 -2.05 9.35 4.11
CA LEU A 102 -0.85 9.02 3.35
C LEU A 102 0.24 10.02 3.70
N VAL A 103 1.42 9.49 4.05
CA VAL A 103 2.65 10.25 4.25
C VAL A 103 3.70 9.70 3.31
N GLY A 104 4.21 10.53 2.41
CA GLY A 104 5.28 10.21 1.47
C GLY A 104 6.55 10.96 1.84
N PHE A 105 7.66 10.23 1.91
CA PHE A 105 8.97 10.77 2.25
C PHE A 105 9.82 11.01 1.01
N LYS A 106 10.73 11.97 1.06
CA LYS A 106 11.72 12.18 -0.01
C LYS A 106 12.69 11.01 -0.12
N GLN A 107 13.09 10.46 1.02
CA GLN A 107 14.03 9.36 1.12
C GLN A 107 13.32 8.07 1.56
N TYR A 108 13.73 6.95 0.97
CA TYR A 108 13.18 5.62 1.28
C TYR A 108 13.54 5.18 2.70
N GLU A 109 14.69 5.61 3.19
CA GLU A 109 15.26 5.27 4.49
C GLU A 109 14.33 5.64 5.65
N HIS A 110 13.66 6.79 5.59
CA HIS A 110 12.70 7.20 6.62
C HIS A 110 11.53 6.20 6.75
N LYS A 111 11.00 5.75 5.59
CA LYS A 111 9.98 4.70 5.61
C LYS A 111 10.50 3.39 6.20
N GLU A 112 11.69 2.95 5.81
CA GLU A 112 12.27 1.70 6.32
C GLU A 112 12.51 1.76 7.83
N GLN A 113 12.98 2.88 8.35
CA GLN A 113 13.14 3.10 9.79
C GLN A 113 11.80 2.96 10.53
N ILE A 114 10.73 3.57 9.99
CA ILE A 114 9.38 3.45 10.57
C ILE A 114 8.91 2.00 10.54
N MET A 115 8.99 1.35 9.36
CA MET A 115 8.46 0.01 9.17
C MET A 115 9.21 -1.06 9.98
N SER A 116 10.52 -0.92 10.15
CA SER A 116 11.33 -1.80 11.00
C SER A 116 11.08 -1.58 12.49
N SER A 117 10.58 -0.40 12.86
CA SER A 117 10.32 -0.01 14.25
C SER A 117 8.86 -0.17 14.68
N LEU A 118 7.97 -0.76 13.85
CA LEU A 118 6.54 -0.92 14.19
C LEU A 118 6.26 -1.71 15.47
N TRP A 119 7.21 -2.53 15.91
CA TRP A 119 7.10 -3.25 17.18
C TRP A 119 6.99 -2.30 18.39
N LYS A 120 7.55 -1.08 18.30
CA LYS A 120 7.46 -0.03 19.33
C LYS A 120 6.02 0.38 19.66
N PHE A 121 5.07 0.21 18.74
CA PHE A 121 3.65 0.43 19.05
C PHE A 121 3.11 -0.50 20.15
N ARG A 122 3.66 -1.70 20.29
CA ARG A 122 3.23 -2.65 21.33
C ARG A 122 3.69 -2.23 22.73
N GLU A 123 4.79 -1.50 22.79
CA GLU A 123 5.40 -1.01 24.02
C GLU A 123 4.98 0.42 24.35
N ASN A 124 4.31 1.08 23.38
CA ASN A 124 3.90 2.46 23.54
C ASN A 124 2.69 2.59 24.46
N SER A 125 2.86 3.35 25.53
CA SER A 125 1.81 3.69 26.50
C SER A 125 1.23 5.09 26.32
N ILE A 126 1.63 5.84 25.26
CA ILE A 126 1.16 7.21 25.04
C ILE A 126 -0.31 7.18 24.57
N PRO A 127 -1.27 7.71 25.36
CA PRO A 127 -2.71 7.59 25.04
C PRO A 127 -3.09 8.16 23.68
N LYS A 128 -2.40 9.24 23.25
CA LYS A 128 -2.62 9.92 21.97
C LYS A 128 -2.48 8.97 20.75
N PHE A 129 -1.64 7.92 20.87
CA PHE A 129 -1.33 7.00 19.77
C PHE A 129 -1.96 5.62 19.93
N GLN A 130 -2.82 5.43 20.92
CA GLN A 130 -3.53 4.17 21.09
C GLN A 130 -4.42 3.89 19.88
N GLY A 131 -4.30 2.65 19.37
CA GLY A 131 -5.06 2.21 18.20
C GLY A 131 -4.54 2.71 16.86
N VAL A 132 -3.58 3.64 16.81
CA VAL A 132 -2.91 4.05 15.56
C VAL A 132 -2.16 2.86 14.97
N SER A 133 -2.21 2.72 13.66
CA SER A 133 -1.45 1.69 12.95
C SER A 133 -0.86 2.24 11.65
N ILE A 134 0.27 1.69 11.24
CA ILE A 134 0.96 2.08 10.01
C ILE A 134 1.09 0.88 9.08
N SER A 135 0.89 1.09 7.80
CA SER A 135 1.10 0.09 6.76
C SER A 135 1.86 0.66 5.56
N HIS A 136 2.37 -0.26 4.73
CA HIS A 136 2.89 0.11 3.42
C HIS A 136 1.76 0.66 2.52
N ASP A 137 2.07 1.66 1.69
CA ASP A 137 1.24 2.05 0.55
C ASP A 137 1.50 1.06 -0.60
N ARG A 138 0.67 0.02 -0.68
CA ARG A 138 0.82 -1.03 -1.69
C ARG A 138 0.05 -0.68 -2.96
N HIS A 139 0.63 -1.04 -4.11
CA HIS A 139 -0.08 -0.96 -5.39
C HIS A 139 -1.36 -1.82 -5.38
N PRO A 140 -2.44 -1.42 -6.06
CA PRO A 140 -3.70 -2.19 -6.09
C PRO A 140 -3.53 -3.66 -6.49
N ALA A 141 -2.69 -3.95 -7.48
CA ALA A 141 -2.41 -5.33 -7.90
C ALA A 141 -1.75 -6.14 -6.77
N GLU A 142 -0.80 -5.56 -6.03
CA GLU A 142 -0.17 -6.22 -4.87
C GLU A 142 -1.18 -6.47 -3.74
N ARG A 143 -2.10 -5.54 -3.52
CA ARG A 143 -3.17 -5.71 -2.52
C ARG A 143 -4.10 -6.86 -2.90
N LEU A 144 -4.44 -6.97 -4.19
CA LEU A 144 -5.28 -8.05 -4.71
C LEU A 144 -4.58 -9.40 -4.57
N GLU A 145 -3.30 -9.48 -4.93
CA GLU A 145 -2.48 -10.69 -4.75
C GLU A 145 -2.47 -11.16 -3.29
N ILE A 146 -2.20 -10.25 -2.36
CA ILE A 146 -2.21 -10.56 -0.93
C ILE A 146 -3.60 -11.04 -0.47
N LYS A 147 -4.66 -10.38 -0.94
CA LYS A 147 -6.03 -10.77 -0.62
C LYS A 147 -6.31 -12.20 -1.07
N ASN A 148 -5.97 -12.52 -2.32
CA ASN A 148 -6.14 -13.88 -2.86
C ASN A 148 -5.33 -14.91 -2.06
N MET A 149 -4.07 -14.61 -1.72
CA MET A 149 -3.26 -15.49 -0.88
C MET A 149 -3.85 -15.71 0.52
N VAL A 150 -4.46 -14.69 1.11
CA VAL A 150 -5.14 -14.81 2.42
C VAL A 150 -6.39 -15.66 2.29
N GLU A 151 -7.16 -15.51 1.23
CA GLU A 151 -8.33 -16.35 0.94
C GLU A 151 -7.94 -17.81 0.73
N ASP A 152 -6.87 -18.06 -0.02
CA ASP A 152 -6.31 -19.42 -0.21
C ASP A 152 -5.84 -20.03 1.13
N ALA A 153 -5.21 -19.23 1.98
CA ALA A 153 -4.80 -19.68 3.31
C ALA A 153 -5.99 -20.08 4.19
N LYS A 154 -7.08 -19.30 4.14
CA LYS A 154 -8.33 -19.61 4.85
C LYS A 154 -8.98 -20.88 4.29
N LYS A 155 -9.03 -21.02 2.96
CA LYS A 155 -9.59 -22.19 2.29
C LYS A 155 -8.83 -23.46 2.68
N LYS A 156 -7.50 -23.45 2.64
CA LYS A 156 -6.66 -24.55 3.09
C LYS A 156 -6.91 -24.93 4.55
N HIS A 157 -7.16 -23.93 5.41
CA HIS A 157 -7.49 -24.20 6.81
C HIS A 157 -8.83 -24.89 6.99
N LEU A 158 -9.82 -24.58 6.13
CA LEU A 158 -11.14 -25.23 6.14
C LEU A 158 -11.13 -26.63 5.48
N GLU A 159 -10.26 -26.84 4.50
CA GLU A 159 -10.15 -28.13 3.77
C GLU A 159 -9.33 -29.19 4.51
N GLU A 160 -8.49 -28.80 5.49
CA GLU A 160 -7.83 -29.76 6.37
C GLU A 160 -8.83 -30.27 7.41
N GLU A 161 -9.60 -31.31 7.03
CA GLU A 161 -10.47 -32.07 7.93
C GLU A 161 -9.62 -32.95 8.85
N GLY A 162 -9.78 -32.81 10.17
CA GLY A 162 -9.19 -33.70 11.16
C GLY A 162 -8.93 -33.03 12.51
N ASP A 163 -8.60 -33.83 13.49
CA ASP A 163 -8.32 -33.48 14.90
C ASP A 163 -7.16 -32.44 15.07
N ASP A 164 -6.44 -32.15 13.96
CA ASP A 164 -5.26 -31.28 13.92
C ASP A 164 -5.58 -29.80 13.59
N THR A 165 -6.80 -29.46 13.14
CA THR A 165 -7.14 -28.07 12.76
C THR A 165 -7.08 -27.10 13.95
N GLU A 166 -7.27 -27.59 15.18
CA GLU A 166 -7.10 -26.79 16.39
C GLU A 166 -5.63 -26.43 16.67
N ASN A 167 -4.67 -27.22 16.19
CA ASN A 167 -3.25 -27.06 16.47
C ASN A 167 -2.46 -26.29 15.41
N TYR A 168 -3.05 -26.05 14.25
CA TYR A 168 -2.38 -25.38 13.12
C TYR A 168 -3.19 -24.23 12.55
N TRP A 169 -2.50 -23.36 11.84
CA TRP A 169 -3.10 -22.25 11.07
C TRP A 169 -2.23 -21.94 9.84
N PHE A 170 -2.86 -21.42 8.81
CA PHE A 170 -2.15 -20.95 7.61
C PHE A 170 -1.99 -19.45 7.67
N ARG A 171 -0.83 -18.95 7.23
CA ARG A 171 -0.54 -17.53 7.19
C ARG A 171 0.31 -17.19 5.97
N VAL A 172 0.02 -16.03 5.37
CA VAL A 172 0.86 -15.45 4.34
C VAL A 172 2.08 -14.81 4.99
N VAL A 173 3.27 -15.20 4.54
CA VAL A 173 4.56 -14.68 5.01
C VAL A 173 5.42 -14.25 3.83
N GLY A 174 6.44 -13.42 4.11
CA GLY A 174 7.37 -12.90 3.10
C GLY A 174 6.92 -11.59 2.49
N HIS A 175 7.76 -11.05 1.60
CA HIS A 175 7.56 -9.77 0.93
C HIS A 175 7.77 -9.93 -0.58
N GLY A 176 7.06 -9.14 -1.40
CA GLY A 176 7.13 -9.15 -2.85
C GLY A 176 6.94 -10.56 -3.41
N SER A 177 7.74 -10.96 -4.37
CA SER A 177 7.72 -12.28 -5.02
C SER A 177 8.07 -13.46 -4.10
N LYS A 178 8.59 -13.20 -2.90
CA LYS A 178 8.92 -14.22 -1.88
C LYS A 178 7.74 -14.52 -0.94
N ARG A 179 6.55 -13.97 -1.19
CA ARG A 179 5.35 -14.30 -0.41
C ARG A 179 4.93 -15.73 -0.65
N LYS A 180 4.55 -16.39 0.44
CA LYS A 180 4.03 -17.76 0.41
C LYS A 180 3.06 -17.99 1.56
N VAL A 181 2.15 -18.94 1.37
CA VAL A 181 1.29 -19.45 2.43
C VAL A 181 2.05 -20.55 3.17
N ILE A 182 2.18 -20.44 4.48
CA ILE A 182 2.87 -21.41 5.33
C ILE A 182 1.90 -21.89 6.42
N LYS A 183 1.98 -23.19 6.73
CA LYS A 183 1.32 -23.83 7.87
C LYS A 183 2.16 -23.61 9.14
N PHE A 184 1.55 -23.10 10.17
CA PHE A 184 2.17 -22.85 11.47
C PHE A 184 1.52 -23.71 12.54
N LYS A 185 2.32 -24.29 13.44
CA LYS A 185 1.81 -24.92 14.65
C LYS A 185 1.48 -23.85 15.70
N LYS A 186 0.30 -23.93 16.31
CA LYS A 186 -0.03 -23.08 17.46
C LYS A 186 0.93 -23.45 18.61
N ARG A 187 1.50 -22.46 19.25
CA ARG A 187 2.24 -22.67 20.49
C ARG A 187 1.23 -22.75 21.63
N ASN A 188 1.22 -23.84 22.34
CA ASN A 188 0.52 -23.97 23.61
C ASN A 188 1.19 -23.05 24.62
#